data_23b063b603ae920d4d36e66335ca4c5d
#
_entry.id   23b063b603ae920d4d36e66335ca4c5d
#
_cell.length_a   1.000
_cell.length_b   1.000
_cell.length_c   1.000
_cell.angle_alpha   90.00
_cell.angle_beta   90.00
_cell.angle_gamma   90.00
#
_symmetry.space_group_name_H-M   'P 1'
#
loop_
_entity.id
_entity.type
_entity.pdbx_description
1 polymer ?
#
loop_
_entity_poly.entity_id
_entity_poly.type
_entity_poly.pdbx_seq_one_letter_code
_entity_poly.pdbx_strand_id
1 'polypeptide(L)'
;LDAKFGKLNIGAKYEFKANLNIENNTKVNSLRMLGAPETELGDYKHGVNTPNDIPAMLSVAAAYEFLPVLRASVEYHFYDDKNAGMANGKQKYLTKGTNEYLAGIEWDVISRLTLSGGVQFTDYGLSDDYQSDTSFSCDSYSLGFGAKLQLSERADLNVGYMWTNYEDYTKTTQNYNGIGVPGTNVDSRTNKVFGLSIDYRF
;
A
#
# COMPACT_ATOMS: atom_id res chain seq x y z
N LEU A 1 -2.90 -9.93 28.04
CA LEU A 1 -3.28 -11.19 28.70
C LEU A 1 -2.08 -12.12 28.75
N ASP A 2 -1.65 -12.46 29.97
CA ASP A 2 -0.56 -13.43 30.17
C ASP A 2 -1.20 -14.82 30.27
N ALA A 3 -0.82 -15.72 29.37
CA ALA A 3 -1.25 -17.10 29.41
C ALA A 3 -0.15 -17.98 30.07
N LYS A 4 -0.55 -19.16 30.58
CA LYS A 4 0.36 -20.11 31.24
C LYS A 4 1.58 -20.49 30.37
N PHE A 5 1.51 -20.32 29.06
CA PHE A 5 2.53 -20.70 28.06
C PHE A 5 2.96 -19.55 27.15
N GLY A 6 2.58 -18.30 27.43
CA GLY A 6 2.99 -17.17 26.62
C GLY A 6 2.20 -15.89 26.94
N LYS A 7 2.52 -14.83 26.21
CA LYS A 7 1.91 -13.52 26.36
C LYS A 7 1.20 -13.13 25.07
N LEU A 8 -0.09 -12.83 25.16
CA LEU A 8 -0.94 -12.35 24.07
C LEU A 8 -1.08 -10.82 24.15
N ASN A 9 -0.75 -10.13 23.05
CA ASN A 9 -1.02 -8.72 22.87
C ASN A 9 -2.05 -8.57 21.75
N ILE A 10 -3.06 -7.74 21.96
CA ILE A 10 -4.08 -7.41 20.95
C ILE A 10 -4.12 -5.90 20.81
N GLY A 11 -4.16 -5.42 19.57
CA GLY A 11 -4.26 -4.00 19.25
C GLY A 11 -5.35 -3.76 18.21
N ALA A 12 -5.98 -2.58 18.30
CA ALA A 12 -6.87 -2.07 17.29
C ALA A 12 -6.64 -0.56 17.14
N LYS A 13 -6.72 -0.07 15.90
CA LYS A 13 -6.56 1.34 15.56
C LYS A 13 -7.59 1.71 14.51
N TYR A 14 -8.20 2.87 14.64
CA TYR A 14 -9.02 3.46 13.61
C TYR A 14 -8.52 4.87 13.29
N GLU A 15 -8.29 5.14 12.03
CA GLU A 15 -7.96 6.46 11.51
C GLU A 15 -9.14 6.98 10.70
N PHE A 16 -9.58 8.19 11.02
CA PHE A 16 -10.66 8.84 10.28
C PHE A 16 -10.15 9.31 8.92
N LYS A 17 -11.06 9.32 7.95
CA LYS A 17 -10.79 9.91 6.64
C LYS A 17 -10.34 11.36 6.78
N ALA A 18 -9.27 11.75 6.10
CA ALA A 18 -8.85 13.13 5.97
C ALA A 18 -9.15 13.64 4.56
N ASN A 19 -9.95 14.70 4.46
CA ASN A 19 -10.26 15.34 3.19
C ASN A 19 -9.07 16.20 2.76
N LEU A 20 -8.51 15.90 1.61
CA LEU A 20 -7.46 16.67 0.97
C LEU A 20 -7.93 17.16 -0.39
N ASN A 21 -7.73 18.45 -0.66
CA ASN A 21 -8.00 19.06 -1.95
C ASN A 21 -6.72 19.70 -2.46
N ILE A 22 -6.28 19.28 -3.63
CA ILE A 22 -5.09 19.79 -4.28
C ILE A 22 -5.52 20.85 -5.29
N GLU A 23 -5.11 22.10 -5.09
CA GLU A 23 -5.29 23.16 -6.07
C GLU A 23 -4.29 22.96 -7.23
N ASN A 24 -4.84 22.85 -8.44
CA ASN A 24 -4.04 22.61 -9.62
C ASN A 24 -3.51 23.95 -10.20
N ASN A 25 -2.19 24.06 -10.34
CA ASN A 25 -1.54 25.19 -11.02
C ASN A 25 -0.95 24.72 -12.35
N THR A 26 -1.81 24.60 -13.38
CA THR A 26 -1.40 24.17 -14.70
C THR A 26 -0.80 25.33 -15.48
N LYS A 27 0.51 25.29 -15.69
CA LYS A 27 1.28 26.34 -16.41
C LYS A 27 1.35 26.09 -17.91
N VAL A 28 1.37 24.82 -18.33
CA VAL A 28 1.47 24.41 -19.73
C VAL A 28 0.38 23.38 -20.02
N ASN A 29 -0.41 23.66 -21.06
CA ASN A 29 -1.42 22.74 -21.54
C ASN A 29 -1.15 22.43 -23.03
N SER A 30 -0.47 21.31 -23.26
CA SER A 30 -0.13 20.87 -24.64
C SER A 30 -1.34 20.44 -25.45
N LEU A 31 -2.45 20.01 -24.81
CA LEU A 31 -3.69 19.68 -25.50
C LEU A 31 -4.29 20.90 -26.21
N ARG A 32 -4.18 22.09 -25.62
CA ARG A 32 -4.59 23.36 -26.24
C ARG A 32 -3.80 23.68 -27.51
N MET A 33 -2.52 23.32 -27.54
CA MET A 33 -1.68 23.48 -28.74
C MET A 33 -2.11 22.56 -29.88
N LEU A 34 -2.78 21.44 -29.54
CA LEU A 34 -3.36 20.48 -30.50
C LEU A 34 -4.82 20.81 -30.85
N GLY A 35 -5.36 21.95 -30.38
CA GLY A 35 -6.74 22.37 -30.64
C GLY A 35 -7.77 21.69 -29.75
N ALA A 36 -7.40 20.89 -28.78
CA ALA A 36 -8.33 20.28 -27.82
C ALA A 36 -8.90 21.33 -26.85
N PRO A 37 -10.17 21.24 -26.47
CA PRO A 37 -10.76 22.14 -25.48
C PRO A 37 -10.13 21.98 -24.12
N GLU A 38 -10.07 23.03 -23.32
CA GLU A 38 -9.52 23.01 -21.96
C GLU A 38 -10.28 22.06 -21.01
N THR A 39 -11.51 21.73 -21.34
CA THR A 39 -12.35 20.77 -20.61
C THR A 39 -11.77 19.36 -20.57
N GLU A 40 -10.89 19.00 -21.52
CA GLU A 40 -10.22 17.69 -21.56
C GLU A 40 -9.26 17.48 -20.38
N LEU A 41 -8.85 18.55 -19.69
CA LEU A 41 -8.04 18.42 -18.47
C LEU A 41 -8.83 17.91 -17.26
N GLY A 42 -10.17 17.98 -17.30
CA GLY A 42 -11.03 17.59 -16.19
C GLY A 42 -10.61 18.26 -14.87
N ASP A 43 -10.39 17.46 -13.85
CA ASP A 43 -10.00 17.92 -12.52
C ASP A 43 -8.58 18.51 -12.43
N TYR A 44 -7.76 18.34 -13.48
CA TYR A 44 -6.40 18.91 -13.54
C TYR A 44 -6.34 20.29 -14.20
N LYS A 45 -7.49 20.88 -14.50
CA LYS A 45 -7.57 22.25 -15.03
C LYS A 45 -7.03 23.27 -14.01
N HIS A 46 -6.39 24.33 -14.52
CA HIS A 46 -5.86 25.42 -13.68
C HIS A 46 -6.94 26.02 -12.76
N GLY A 47 -6.63 26.16 -11.48
CA GLY A 47 -7.52 26.71 -10.45
C GLY A 47 -8.61 25.75 -9.95
N VAL A 48 -8.68 24.51 -10.47
CA VAL A 48 -9.62 23.49 -9.98
C VAL A 48 -9.01 22.74 -8.81
N ASN A 49 -9.81 22.56 -7.75
CA ASN A 49 -9.46 21.72 -6.61
C ASN A 49 -9.75 20.26 -6.93
N THR A 50 -8.73 19.42 -6.87
CA THR A 50 -8.83 17.99 -7.11
C THR A 50 -8.84 17.23 -5.79
N PRO A 51 -9.86 16.43 -5.51
CA PRO A 51 -9.86 15.57 -4.32
C PRO A 51 -8.70 14.57 -4.36
N ASN A 52 -8.05 14.40 -3.23
CA ASN A 52 -6.99 13.40 -3.03
C ASN A 52 -7.00 12.98 -1.55
N ASP A 53 -8.16 12.51 -1.09
CA ASP A 53 -8.43 12.19 0.30
C ASP A 53 -7.53 11.04 0.79
N ILE A 54 -7.19 11.09 2.07
CA ILE A 54 -6.63 9.93 2.76
C ILE A 54 -7.83 9.09 3.24
N PRO A 55 -7.94 7.80 2.86
CA PRO A 55 -9.06 6.96 3.28
C PRO A 55 -9.08 6.75 4.79
N ALA A 56 -10.27 6.47 5.34
CA ALA A 56 -10.36 5.92 6.67
C ALA A 56 -9.70 4.54 6.71
N MET A 57 -9.04 4.21 7.83
CA MET A 57 -8.34 2.94 8.01
C MET A 57 -8.74 2.28 9.33
N LEU A 58 -9.05 0.99 9.28
CA LEU A 58 -9.15 0.12 10.44
C LEU A 58 -7.99 -0.85 10.43
N SER A 59 -7.23 -0.92 11.53
CA SER A 59 -6.22 -1.95 11.76
C SER A 59 -6.58 -2.76 13.00
N VAL A 60 -6.46 -4.08 12.92
CA VAL A 60 -6.54 -4.98 14.06
C VAL A 60 -5.38 -5.95 14.01
N ALA A 61 -4.75 -6.19 15.16
CA ALA A 61 -3.57 -7.03 15.27
C ALA A 61 -3.60 -7.90 16.51
N ALA A 62 -3.00 -9.09 16.41
CA ALA A 62 -2.70 -9.94 17.55
C ALA A 62 -1.26 -10.44 17.44
N ALA A 63 -0.51 -10.40 18.54
CA ALA A 63 0.83 -10.94 18.63
C ALA A 63 0.92 -11.88 19.83
N TYR A 64 1.56 -13.02 19.64
CA TYR A 64 1.72 -14.04 20.68
C TYR A 64 3.18 -14.46 20.86
N GLU A 65 3.64 -14.40 22.10
CA GLU A 65 4.95 -14.89 22.50
C GLU A 65 4.81 -16.37 22.87
N PHE A 66 5.19 -17.26 21.96
CA PHE A 66 5.16 -18.72 22.19
C PHE A 66 6.25 -19.15 23.15
N LEU A 67 7.42 -18.54 23.04
CA LEU A 67 8.61 -18.72 23.87
C LEU A 67 9.22 -17.35 24.15
N PRO A 68 10.05 -17.21 25.18
CA PRO A 68 10.77 -15.95 25.44
C PRO A 68 11.61 -15.44 24.25
N VAL A 69 11.94 -16.34 23.31
CA VAL A 69 12.76 -16.06 22.11
C VAL A 69 11.98 -16.13 20.80
N LEU A 70 10.69 -16.47 20.83
CA LEU A 70 9.89 -16.69 19.61
C LEU A 70 8.52 -16.08 19.74
N ARG A 71 8.19 -15.16 18.83
CA ARG A 71 6.91 -14.48 18.75
C ARG A 71 6.39 -14.46 17.31
N ALA A 72 5.08 -14.50 17.17
CA ALA A 72 4.42 -14.33 15.88
C ALA A 72 3.29 -13.31 16.00
N SER A 73 2.95 -12.70 14.88
CA SER A 73 1.85 -11.73 14.77
C SER A 73 1.01 -11.99 13.54
N VAL A 74 -0.25 -11.60 13.63
CA VAL A 74 -1.17 -11.48 12.51
C VAL A 74 -1.83 -10.10 12.58
N GLU A 75 -2.08 -9.51 11.42
CA GLU A 75 -2.65 -8.19 11.33
C GLU A 75 -3.58 -8.11 10.12
N TYR A 76 -4.63 -7.33 10.24
CA TYR A 76 -5.58 -7.02 9.19
C TYR A 76 -5.75 -5.52 9.11
N HIS A 77 -5.64 -4.98 7.88
CA HIS A 77 -5.96 -3.59 7.57
C HIS A 77 -7.11 -3.52 6.57
N PHE A 78 -8.01 -2.59 6.81
CA PHE A 78 -9.05 -2.20 5.86
C PHE A 78 -8.93 -0.71 5.59
N TYR A 79 -8.85 -0.35 4.31
CA TYR A 79 -8.86 1.03 3.85
C TYR A 79 -10.15 1.30 3.10
N ASP A 80 -10.88 2.34 3.50
CA ASP A 80 -12.15 2.72 2.87
C ASP A 80 -11.90 3.63 1.65
N ASP A 81 -11.09 3.15 0.70
CA ASP A 81 -10.70 3.89 -0.50
C ASP A 81 -11.91 4.26 -1.37
N LYS A 82 -12.93 3.41 -1.40
CA LYS A 82 -14.16 3.64 -2.17
C LYS A 82 -14.89 4.91 -1.74
N ASN A 83 -14.73 5.34 -0.50
CA ASN A 83 -15.34 6.53 0.09
C ASN A 83 -14.33 7.69 0.25
N ALA A 84 -13.10 7.54 -0.21
CA ALA A 84 -12.08 8.59 -0.25
C ALA A 84 -12.05 9.25 -1.63
N GLY A 85 -12.27 10.56 -1.69
CA GLY A 85 -12.32 11.29 -2.95
C GLY A 85 -10.99 11.23 -3.70
N MET A 86 -11.05 10.84 -4.98
CA MET A 86 -9.92 10.82 -5.90
C MET A 86 -10.19 11.71 -7.11
N ALA A 87 -9.15 12.17 -7.78
CA ALA A 87 -9.26 12.93 -9.03
C ALA A 87 -10.18 12.22 -10.03
N ASN A 88 -11.03 13.00 -10.69
CA ASN A 88 -12.05 12.53 -11.65
C ASN A 88 -13.06 11.52 -11.05
N GLY A 89 -13.20 11.48 -9.71
CA GLY A 89 -14.10 10.56 -9.02
C GLY A 89 -13.72 9.09 -9.17
N LYS A 90 -12.45 8.80 -9.39
CA LYS A 90 -11.91 7.46 -9.71
C LYS A 90 -12.28 6.39 -8.66
N GLN A 91 -12.39 6.77 -7.38
CA GLN A 91 -12.79 5.86 -6.30
C GLN A 91 -14.15 5.17 -6.52
N LYS A 92 -15.04 5.77 -7.33
CA LYS A 92 -16.38 5.21 -7.63
C LYS A 92 -16.31 3.91 -8.41
N TYR A 93 -15.22 3.70 -9.13
CA TYR A 93 -14.97 2.50 -9.92
C TYR A 93 -14.36 1.35 -9.11
N LEU A 94 -13.98 1.57 -7.85
CA LEU A 94 -13.62 0.47 -6.96
C LEU A 94 -14.86 -0.34 -6.57
N THR A 95 -14.74 -1.66 -6.55
CA THR A 95 -15.83 -2.56 -6.13
C THR A 95 -15.97 -2.61 -4.61
N LYS A 96 -14.85 -2.48 -3.90
CA LYS A 96 -14.74 -2.47 -2.43
C LYS A 96 -13.55 -1.62 -2.00
N GLY A 97 -13.35 -1.40 -0.70
CA GLY A 97 -12.12 -0.85 -0.12
C GLY A 97 -10.99 -1.88 -0.14
N THR A 98 -9.76 -1.40 0.06
CA THR A 98 -8.56 -2.24 0.08
C THR A 98 -8.48 -3.05 1.37
N ASN A 99 -8.14 -4.33 1.25
CA ASN A 99 -7.90 -5.24 2.36
C ASN A 99 -6.45 -5.69 2.35
N GLU A 100 -5.81 -5.69 3.53
CA GLU A 100 -4.48 -6.22 3.70
C GLU A 100 -4.46 -7.24 4.84
N TYR A 101 -3.82 -8.37 4.61
CA TYR A 101 -3.62 -9.45 5.55
C TYR A 101 -2.13 -9.67 5.75
N LEU A 102 -1.66 -9.58 6.99
CA LEU A 102 -0.26 -9.69 7.32
C LEU A 102 -0.03 -10.79 8.34
N ALA A 103 1.09 -11.47 8.21
CA ALA A 103 1.58 -12.39 9.23
C ALA A 103 3.10 -12.27 9.34
N GLY A 104 3.61 -12.35 10.55
CA GLY A 104 5.03 -12.24 10.82
C GLY A 104 5.50 -13.14 11.95
N ILE A 105 6.79 -13.48 11.91
CA ILE A 105 7.48 -14.22 12.95
C ILE A 105 8.78 -13.52 13.27
N GLU A 106 9.14 -13.52 14.54
CA GLU A 106 10.39 -12.99 15.04
C GLU A 106 11.03 -13.99 16.02
N TRP A 107 12.33 -14.24 15.82
CA TRP A 107 13.09 -15.20 16.57
C TRP A 107 14.41 -14.62 17.06
N ASP A 108 14.59 -14.57 18.37
CA ASP A 108 15.87 -14.22 19.01
C ASP A 108 16.79 -15.45 18.97
N VAL A 109 17.58 -15.57 17.90
CA VAL A 109 18.46 -16.72 17.64
C VAL A 109 19.53 -16.85 18.71
N ILE A 110 20.10 -15.72 19.10
CA ILE A 110 21.01 -15.54 20.22
C ILE A 110 20.72 -14.18 20.88
N SER A 111 21.29 -13.93 22.05
CA SER A 111 21.06 -12.69 22.83
C SER A 111 21.31 -11.38 22.06
N ARG A 112 22.09 -11.43 20.98
CA ARG A 112 22.46 -10.27 20.16
C ARG A 112 21.90 -10.28 18.74
N LEU A 113 21.23 -11.35 18.30
CA LEU A 113 20.71 -11.48 16.95
C LEU A 113 19.25 -11.90 16.96
N THR A 114 18.40 -11.04 16.46
CA THR A 114 17.00 -11.34 16.15
C THR A 114 16.83 -11.44 14.64
N LEU A 115 16.17 -12.50 14.15
CA LEU A 115 15.73 -12.64 12.79
C LEU A 115 14.23 -12.48 12.72
N SER A 116 13.73 -11.91 11.62
CA SER A 116 12.30 -11.77 11.36
C SER A 116 11.95 -12.14 9.93
N GLY A 117 10.73 -12.61 9.73
CA GLY A 117 10.17 -12.88 8.43
C GLY A 117 8.67 -12.62 8.44
N GLY A 118 8.12 -12.22 7.30
CA GLY A 118 6.69 -11.95 7.20
C GLY A 118 6.18 -11.99 5.77
N VAL A 119 4.85 -12.06 5.69
CA VAL A 119 4.09 -12.06 4.46
C VAL A 119 2.97 -11.03 4.55
N GLN A 120 2.63 -10.43 3.42
CA GLN A 120 1.48 -9.53 3.28
C GLN A 120 0.75 -9.87 1.99
N PHE A 121 -0.58 -9.87 2.03
CA PHE A 121 -1.45 -9.95 0.86
C PHE A 121 -2.30 -8.69 0.81
N THR A 122 -2.37 -8.06 -0.36
CA THR A 122 -3.15 -6.84 -0.59
C THR A 122 -4.15 -7.07 -1.71
N ASP A 123 -5.44 -6.80 -1.43
CA ASP A 123 -6.57 -6.96 -2.34
C ASP A 123 -7.30 -5.60 -2.47
N TYR A 124 -7.20 -4.99 -3.66
CA TYR A 124 -7.64 -3.61 -3.92
C TYR A 124 -9.10 -3.46 -4.37
N GLY A 125 -9.82 -4.51 -4.68
CA GLY A 125 -11.18 -4.38 -5.21
C GLY A 125 -11.27 -3.66 -6.55
N LEU A 126 -10.39 -4.01 -7.48
CA LEU A 126 -10.22 -3.37 -8.78
C LEU A 126 -11.36 -3.64 -9.75
N SER A 127 -11.53 -2.76 -10.73
CA SER A 127 -12.38 -2.95 -11.90
C SER A 127 -11.70 -2.39 -13.16
N ASP A 128 -12.17 -2.79 -14.34
CA ASP A 128 -11.64 -2.30 -15.61
C ASP A 128 -11.76 -0.77 -15.77
N ASP A 129 -12.83 -0.18 -15.21
CA ASP A 129 -13.05 1.26 -15.27
C ASP A 129 -12.11 2.04 -14.33
N TYR A 130 -11.60 1.37 -13.27
CA TYR A 130 -10.60 1.97 -12.38
C TYR A 130 -9.22 2.03 -13.04
N GLN A 131 -8.86 1.06 -13.85
CA GLN A 131 -7.54 0.95 -14.46
C GLN A 131 -7.37 1.89 -15.67
N SER A 132 -6.26 2.58 -15.73
CA SER A 132 -5.86 3.41 -16.87
C SER A 132 -4.35 3.30 -17.10
N ASP A 133 -3.88 3.62 -18.31
CA ASP A 133 -2.47 3.53 -18.71
C ASP A 133 -1.53 4.37 -17.82
N THR A 134 -2.06 5.44 -17.23
CA THR A 134 -1.28 6.36 -16.39
C THR A 134 -1.46 6.14 -14.89
N SER A 135 -2.43 5.32 -14.49
CA SER A 135 -2.77 5.08 -13.08
C SER A 135 -3.48 3.75 -12.93
N PHE A 136 -2.74 2.76 -12.47
CA PHE A 136 -3.24 1.41 -12.24
C PHE A 136 -2.80 0.89 -10.87
N SER A 137 -3.52 -0.10 -10.36
CA SER A 137 -3.18 -0.88 -9.18
C SER A 137 -3.31 -2.36 -9.50
N CYS A 138 -2.60 -3.19 -8.77
CA CYS A 138 -2.65 -4.64 -8.92
C CYS A 138 -2.66 -5.27 -7.53
N ASP A 139 -3.44 -6.31 -7.34
CA ASP A 139 -3.38 -7.13 -6.14
C ASP A 139 -1.98 -7.70 -5.98
N SER A 140 -1.55 -7.94 -4.77
CA SER A 140 -0.16 -8.29 -4.54
C SER A 140 0.06 -9.17 -3.32
N TYR A 141 1.21 -9.86 -3.32
CA TYR A 141 1.79 -10.43 -2.11
C TYR A 141 3.21 -9.93 -1.92
N SER A 142 3.60 -9.76 -0.66
CA SER A 142 4.93 -9.35 -0.27
C SER A 142 5.56 -10.40 0.65
N LEU A 143 6.87 -10.57 0.52
CA LEU A 143 7.70 -11.34 1.44
C LEU A 143 8.73 -10.39 2.04
N GLY A 144 8.82 -10.38 3.37
CA GLY A 144 9.75 -9.56 4.13
C GLY A 144 10.70 -10.41 4.97
N PHE A 145 11.95 -9.99 5.03
CA PHE A 145 12.99 -10.59 5.88
C PHE A 145 13.74 -9.49 6.60
N GLY A 146 14.04 -9.71 7.88
CA GLY A 146 14.77 -8.74 8.70
C GLY A 146 15.78 -9.39 9.62
N ALA A 147 16.78 -8.61 9.99
CA ALA A 147 17.73 -8.96 11.03
C ALA A 147 18.04 -7.73 11.88
N LYS A 148 18.04 -7.90 13.21
CA LYS A 148 18.54 -6.92 14.18
C LYS A 148 19.76 -7.49 14.86
N LEU A 149 20.88 -6.79 14.78
CA LEU A 149 22.15 -7.14 15.45
C LEU A 149 22.48 -6.10 16.51
N GLN A 150 22.55 -6.51 17.76
CA GLN A 150 23.04 -5.67 18.84
C GLN A 150 24.56 -5.52 18.74
N LEU A 151 25.01 -4.34 18.31
CA LEU A 151 26.43 -3.99 18.18
C LEU A 151 27.07 -3.69 19.54
N SER A 152 26.30 -3.05 20.43
CA SER A 152 26.69 -2.72 21.79
C SER A 152 25.46 -2.62 22.70
N GLU A 153 25.65 -2.34 24.00
CA GLU A 153 24.53 -2.09 24.92
C GLU A 153 23.66 -0.89 24.49
N ARG A 154 24.19 0.00 23.66
CA ARG A 154 23.51 1.23 23.23
C ARG A 154 23.22 1.30 21.74
N ALA A 155 23.70 0.36 20.93
CA ALA A 155 23.56 0.43 19.48
C ALA A 155 23.06 -0.89 18.90
N ASP A 156 22.00 -0.80 18.11
CA ASP A 156 21.44 -1.90 17.32
C ASP A 156 21.52 -1.55 15.83
N LEU A 157 21.94 -2.50 15.00
CA LEU A 157 21.90 -2.42 13.54
C LEU A 157 20.70 -3.22 13.06
N ASN A 158 19.84 -2.59 12.25
CA ASN A 158 18.71 -3.27 11.61
C ASN A 158 18.90 -3.31 10.09
N VAL A 159 18.66 -4.47 9.53
CA VAL A 159 18.67 -4.71 8.08
C VAL A 159 17.34 -5.33 7.69
N GLY A 160 16.74 -4.85 6.63
CA GLY A 160 15.49 -5.40 6.10
C GLY A 160 15.49 -5.49 4.58
N TYR A 161 14.82 -6.50 4.08
CA TYR A 161 14.55 -6.67 2.65
C TYR A 161 13.10 -7.07 2.47
N MET A 162 12.42 -6.41 1.53
CA MET A 162 11.06 -6.74 1.14
C MET A 162 10.97 -6.87 -0.38
N TRP A 163 10.29 -7.90 -0.83
CA TRP A 163 9.95 -8.12 -2.21
C TRP A 163 8.44 -8.23 -2.34
N THR A 164 7.84 -7.39 -3.20
CA THR A 164 6.42 -7.43 -3.53
C THR A 164 6.27 -7.87 -4.97
N ASN A 165 5.49 -8.92 -5.18
CA ASN A 165 5.03 -9.37 -6.49
C ASN A 165 3.57 -8.96 -6.66
N TYR A 166 3.28 -8.28 -7.75
CA TYR A 166 1.94 -7.85 -8.12
C TYR A 166 1.36 -8.83 -9.13
N GLU A 167 0.09 -9.15 -8.99
CA GLU A 167 -0.63 -9.93 -9.99
C GLU A 167 -0.81 -9.10 -11.25
N ASP A 168 -0.66 -9.72 -12.42
CA ASP A 168 -0.91 -9.05 -13.68
C ASP A 168 -2.39 -8.72 -13.80
N TYR A 169 -2.70 -7.46 -14.10
CA TYR A 169 -4.06 -7.04 -14.40
C TYR A 169 -4.25 -6.95 -15.91
N THR A 170 -5.18 -7.73 -16.45
CA THR A 170 -5.47 -7.75 -17.89
C THR A 170 -6.81 -7.09 -18.17
N LYS A 171 -6.79 -6.05 -19.01
CA LYS A 171 -7.97 -5.32 -19.47
C LYS A 171 -8.07 -5.40 -20.98
N THR A 172 -9.23 -5.83 -21.49
CA THR A 172 -9.52 -5.85 -22.92
C THR A 172 -10.62 -4.84 -23.25
N THR A 173 -10.39 -4.01 -24.25
CA THR A 173 -11.34 -3.02 -24.73
C THR A 173 -11.58 -3.17 -26.23
N GLN A 174 -12.79 -2.88 -26.68
CA GLN A 174 -13.13 -2.86 -28.13
C GLN A 174 -12.78 -1.51 -28.78
N ASN A 175 -12.50 -0.50 -27.98
CA ASN A 175 -12.20 0.85 -28.45
C ASN A 175 -11.05 1.45 -27.63
N TYR A 176 -9.83 1.00 -27.92
CA TYR A 176 -8.64 1.45 -27.22
C TYR A 176 -8.40 2.93 -27.45
N ASN A 177 -8.34 3.71 -26.36
CA ASN A 177 -8.15 5.17 -26.36
C ASN A 177 -9.07 5.94 -27.35
N GLY A 178 -10.27 5.43 -27.62
CA GLY A 178 -11.26 6.11 -28.47
C GLY A 178 -10.99 6.04 -29.98
N ILE A 179 -10.01 5.26 -30.44
CA ILE A 179 -9.64 5.15 -31.86
C ILE A 179 -10.39 4.06 -32.64
N GLY A 180 -11.34 3.35 -31.98
CA GLY A 180 -12.16 2.31 -32.61
C GLY A 180 -11.43 0.98 -32.87
N VAL A 181 -10.27 0.76 -32.30
CA VAL A 181 -9.49 -0.47 -32.47
C VAL A 181 -9.52 -1.25 -31.15
N PRO A 182 -9.76 -2.58 -31.16
CA PRO A 182 -9.66 -3.40 -29.96
C PRO A 182 -8.22 -3.47 -29.48
N GLY A 183 -8.04 -3.51 -28.16
CA GLY A 183 -6.73 -3.62 -27.52
C GLY A 183 -6.79 -4.39 -26.22
N THR A 184 -5.66 -4.95 -25.80
CA THR A 184 -5.49 -5.61 -24.51
C THR A 184 -4.29 -4.98 -23.79
N ASN A 185 -4.53 -4.45 -22.59
CA ASN A 185 -3.49 -3.97 -21.68
C ASN A 185 -3.20 -5.05 -20.65
N VAL A 186 -1.92 -5.23 -20.35
CA VAL A 186 -1.47 -6.04 -19.23
C VAL A 186 -0.62 -5.15 -18.33
N ASP A 187 -1.15 -4.83 -17.17
CA ASP A 187 -0.45 -4.02 -16.17
C ASP A 187 0.25 -4.96 -15.18
N SER A 188 1.55 -4.82 -15.05
CA SER A 188 2.36 -5.62 -14.12
C SER A 188 3.36 -4.76 -13.36
N ARG A 189 3.75 -5.21 -12.17
CA ARG A 189 4.68 -4.47 -11.31
C ARG A 189 5.44 -5.43 -10.40
N THR A 190 6.66 -5.06 -10.05
CA THR A 190 7.46 -5.70 -9.00
C THR A 190 8.19 -4.63 -8.21
N ASN A 191 8.13 -4.71 -6.89
CA ASN A 191 8.89 -3.81 -6.00
C ASN A 191 9.89 -4.62 -5.17
N LYS A 192 11.07 -4.04 -4.98
CA LYS A 192 12.09 -4.55 -4.07
C LYS A 192 12.58 -3.39 -3.22
N VAL A 193 12.59 -3.58 -1.90
CA VAL A 193 12.99 -2.54 -0.95
C VAL A 193 14.07 -3.13 -0.06
N PHE A 194 15.16 -2.41 0.10
CA PHE A 194 16.20 -2.68 1.07
C PHE A 194 16.25 -1.55 2.09
N GLY A 195 16.26 -1.88 3.38
CA GLY A 195 16.34 -0.94 4.49
C GLY A 195 17.55 -1.22 5.38
N LEU A 196 18.16 -0.17 5.84
CA LEU A 196 19.24 -0.20 6.82
C LEU A 196 19.02 0.93 7.84
N SER A 197 19.07 0.62 9.12
CA SER A 197 19.04 1.63 10.19
C SER A 197 19.94 1.29 11.36
N ILE A 198 20.33 2.29 12.12
CA ILE A 198 21.03 2.16 13.40
C ILE A 198 20.19 2.86 14.46
N ASP A 199 19.82 2.11 15.49
CA ASP A 199 19.16 2.64 16.68
C ASP A 199 20.24 2.89 17.74
N TYR A 200 20.27 4.09 18.31
CA TYR A 200 21.22 4.45 19.36
C TYR A 200 20.50 5.01 20.58
N ARG A 201 20.83 4.46 21.75
CA ARG A 201 20.28 4.89 23.06
C ARG A 201 21.31 5.77 23.77
N PHE A 202 20.91 6.98 24.08
CA PHE A 202 21.73 8.00 24.79
C PHE A 202 21.77 7.76 26.29
#